data_2bfa7cae0e49af8c07076f61b3ae8f12
#
_entry.id   2bfa7cae0e49af8c07076f61b3ae8f12
#
_cell.length_a   1.000
_cell.length_b   1.000
_cell.length_c   1.000
_cell.angle_alpha   90.00
_cell.angle_beta   90.00
_cell.angle_gamma   90.00
#
_symmetry.space_group_name_H-M   'P 1'
#
loop_
_entity.id
_entity.type
_entity.pdbx_description
1 polymer ?
#
loop_
_entity_poly.entity_id
_entity_poly.type
_entity_poly.pdbx_seq_one_letter_code
_entity_poly.pdbx_strand_id
1 'polypeptide(L)'
;MTSTLIGFAVLAVSLAFGLASAAWFSAANTGERLPYSARPVHNPMGAMVLRAVGVGISIFAVQFTQPQFGYWSVLFVLIVIALPLVITRAHNRRVLGEA
;
A
#
# COMPACT_ATOMS: atom_id res chain seq x y z
N MET A 1 0.81 -14.36 21.56
CA MET A 1 0.17 -13.04 21.86
C MET A 1 1.10 -11.88 21.49
N THR A 2 2.29 -11.82 22.08
CA THR A 2 3.22 -10.70 21.82
C THR A 2 3.63 -10.61 20.35
N SER A 3 3.95 -11.74 19.71
CA SER A 3 4.33 -11.76 18.30
C SER A 3 3.18 -11.30 17.39
N THR A 4 1.93 -11.64 17.75
CA THR A 4 0.76 -11.18 17.00
C THR A 4 0.61 -9.67 17.06
N LEU A 5 0.81 -9.08 18.24
CA LEU A 5 0.75 -7.62 18.40
C LEU A 5 1.85 -6.94 17.58
N ILE A 6 3.06 -7.50 17.59
CA ILE A 6 4.16 -7.01 16.76
C ILE A 6 3.78 -7.10 15.29
N GLY A 7 3.20 -8.21 14.87
CA GLY A 7 2.77 -8.41 13.49
C GLY A 7 1.76 -7.37 13.03
N PHE A 8 0.75 -7.09 13.85
CA PHE A 8 -0.24 -6.06 13.52
C PHE A 8 0.36 -4.66 13.52
N ALA A 9 1.30 -4.37 14.42
CA ALA A 9 2.00 -3.09 14.42
C ALA A 9 2.82 -2.92 13.14
N VAL A 10 3.51 -3.98 12.71
CA VAL A 10 4.29 -3.97 11.47
C VAL A 10 3.36 -3.78 10.26
N LEU A 11 2.20 -4.44 10.24
CA LEU A 11 1.22 -4.26 9.17
C LEU A 11 0.70 -2.81 9.13
N ALA A 12 0.47 -2.20 10.29
CA ALA A 12 0.03 -0.81 10.36
C ALA A 12 1.07 0.14 9.77
N VAL A 13 2.36 -0.09 10.07
CA VAL A 13 3.46 0.70 9.51
C VAL A 13 3.52 0.51 7.99
N SER A 14 3.38 -0.73 7.53
CA SER A 14 3.36 -1.04 6.09
C SER A 14 2.21 -0.32 5.40
N LEU A 15 1.02 -0.33 5.99
CA LEU A 15 -0.14 0.36 5.44
C LEU A 15 0.11 1.87 5.36
N ALA A 16 0.71 2.46 6.38
CA ALA A 16 1.05 3.88 6.39
C ALA A 16 1.99 4.23 5.24
N PHE A 17 3.01 3.40 5.00
CA PHE A 17 3.93 3.60 3.88
C PHE A 17 3.21 3.48 2.53
N GLY A 18 2.35 2.49 2.38
CA GLY A 18 1.57 2.30 1.15
C GLY A 18 0.63 3.48 0.88
N LEU A 19 -0.07 3.94 1.90
CA LEU A 19 -0.97 5.09 1.78
C LEU A 19 -0.20 6.37 1.45
N ALA A 20 0.95 6.58 2.11
CA ALA A 20 1.79 7.74 1.85
C ALA A 20 2.33 7.71 0.41
N SER A 21 2.76 6.54 -0.06
CA SER A 21 3.21 6.37 -1.44
C SER A 21 2.10 6.69 -2.44
N ALA A 22 0.90 6.14 -2.23
CA ALA A 22 -0.24 6.37 -3.11
C ALA A 22 -0.64 7.85 -3.13
N ALA A 23 -0.63 8.51 -1.96
CA ALA A 23 -0.92 9.93 -1.87
C ALA A 23 0.13 10.77 -2.61
N TRP A 24 1.40 10.37 -2.51
CA TRP A 24 2.47 11.06 -3.21
C TRP A 24 2.32 10.92 -4.73
N PHE A 25 2.04 9.71 -5.23
CA PHE A 25 1.77 9.50 -6.65
C PHE A 25 0.59 10.34 -7.11
N SER A 26 -0.48 10.40 -6.32
CA SER A 26 -1.65 11.20 -6.63
C SER A 26 -1.30 12.69 -6.72
N ALA A 27 -0.52 13.20 -5.78
CA ALA A 27 -0.11 14.60 -5.77
C ALA A 27 0.83 14.93 -6.93
N ALA A 28 1.73 14.01 -7.29
CA ALA A 28 2.69 14.21 -8.37
C ALA A 28 2.03 14.15 -9.75
N ASN A 29 0.89 13.48 -9.87
CA ASN A 29 0.20 13.26 -11.15
C ASN A 29 -1.16 13.96 -11.19
N THR A 30 -1.24 15.17 -10.67
CA THR A 30 -2.47 15.98 -10.70
C THR A 30 -2.91 16.15 -12.15
N GLY A 31 -4.16 15.78 -12.44
CA GLY A 31 -4.71 15.84 -13.78
C GLY A 31 -4.35 14.66 -14.67
N GLU A 32 -3.46 13.79 -14.24
CA GLU A 32 -3.05 12.60 -15.00
C GLU A 32 -3.60 11.33 -14.36
N ARG A 33 -4.03 10.38 -15.19
CA ARG A 33 -4.51 9.10 -14.68
C ARG A 33 -3.36 8.25 -14.15
N LEU A 34 -3.57 7.62 -13.00
CA LEU A 34 -2.59 6.70 -12.43
C LEU A 34 -2.86 5.27 -12.92
N PRO A 35 -1.89 4.64 -13.59
CA PRO A 35 -2.03 3.23 -13.98
C PRO A 35 -1.86 2.32 -12.76
N TYR A 36 -2.53 1.17 -12.79
CA TYR A 36 -2.41 0.19 -11.71
C TYR A 36 -1.17 -0.70 -11.85
N SER A 37 -0.71 -0.93 -13.08
CA SER A 37 0.35 -1.89 -13.35
C SER A 37 1.49 -1.34 -14.21
N ALA A 38 1.43 -0.07 -14.61
CA ALA A 38 2.45 0.58 -15.42
C ALA A 38 3.03 1.77 -14.66
N ARG A 39 4.08 2.38 -15.21
CA ARG A 39 4.65 3.58 -14.61
C ARG A 39 3.72 4.78 -14.83
N PRO A 40 3.48 5.59 -13.81
CA PRO A 40 2.75 6.85 -14.00
C PRO A 40 3.59 7.85 -14.80
N VAL A 41 2.93 8.86 -15.35
CA VAL A 41 3.60 9.91 -16.11
C VAL A 41 4.67 10.58 -15.25
N HIS A 42 4.33 10.92 -14.02
CA HIS A 42 5.27 11.44 -13.04
C HIS A 42 5.51 10.35 -12.00
N ASN A 43 6.76 9.94 -11.86
CA ASN A 43 7.12 8.77 -11.07
C ASN A 43 8.19 9.16 -10.04
N PRO A 44 7.82 9.83 -8.94
CA PRO A 44 8.80 10.24 -7.94
C PRO A 44 9.45 9.03 -7.28
N MET A 45 10.77 9.06 -7.22
CA MET A 45 11.53 7.94 -6.65
C MET A 45 11.18 7.68 -5.19
N GLY A 46 10.95 8.74 -4.41
CA GLY A 46 10.56 8.60 -3.01
C GLY A 46 9.28 7.81 -2.84
N ALA A 47 8.29 8.05 -3.70
CA ALA A 47 7.02 7.31 -3.65
C ALA A 47 7.23 5.85 -4.02
N MET A 48 8.07 5.57 -5.00
CA MET A 48 8.43 4.20 -5.38
C MET A 48 9.12 3.46 -4.23
N VAL A 49 10.06 4.13 -3.57
CA VAL A 49 10.77 3.56 -2.43
C VAL A 49 9.80 3.27 -1.29
N LEU A 50 8.89 4.20 -0.97
CA LEU A 50 7.88 3.98 0.06
C LEU A 50 7.02 2.77 -0.24
N ARG A 51 6.61 2.61 -1.50
CA ARG A 51 5.78 1.47 -1.90
C ARG A 51 6.56 0.16 -1.75
N ALA A 52 7.79 0.12 -2.23
CA ALA A 52 8.62 -1.09 -2.16
C ALA A 52 8.91 -1.47 -0.71
N VAL A 53 9.26 -0.50 0.13
CA VAL A 53 9.52 -0.72 1.55
C VAL A 53 8.26 -1.20 2.25
N GLY A 54 7.12 -0.57 1.97
CA GLY A 54 5.83 -0.96 2.56
C GLY A 54 5.47 -2.40 2.23
N VAL A 55 5.61 -2.81 0.98
CA VAL A 55 5.34 -4.20 0.56
C VAL A 55 6.29 -5.17 1.27
N GLY A 56 7.58 -4.84 1.33
CA GLY A 56 8.57 -5.67 2.02
C GLY A 56 8.26 -5.84 3.51
N ILE A 57 7.87 -4.76 4.17
CA ILE A 57 7.49 -4.78 5.58
C ILE A 57 6.25 -5.66 5.78
N SER A 58 5.25 -5.58 4.89
CA SER A 58 4.04 -6.40 5.02
C SER A 58 4.33 -7.88 4.88
N ILE A 59 5.22 -8.25 3.96
CA ILE A 59 5.65 -9.64 3.81
C ILE A 59 6.38 -10.12 5.06
N PHE A 60 7.24 -9.29 5.62
CA PHE A 60 7.95 -9.60 6.86
C PHE A 60 6.98 -9.82 8.02
N ALA A 61 5.86 -9.10 8.06
CA ALA A 61 4.86 -9.23 9.11
C ALA A 61 4.24 -10.63 9.17
N VAL A 62 4.25 -11.38 8.06
CA VAL A 62 3.72 -12.74 8.02
C VAL A 62 4.42 -13.63 9.07
N GLN A 63 5.71 -13.42 9.29
CA GLN A 63 6.47 -14.21 10.27
C GLN A 63 5.92 -14.06 11.68
N PHE A 64 5.31 -12.93 11.99
CA PHE A 64 4.77 -12.63 13.32
C PHE A 64 3.30 -13.01 13.47
N THR A 65 2.55 -13.04 12.38
CA THR A 65 1.11 -13.34 12.42
C THR A 65 0.78 -14.78 12.05
N GLN A 66 1.63 -15.45 11.27
CA GLN A 66 1.38 -16.80 10.79
C GLN A 66 1.21 -17.82 11.93
N PRO A 67 2.01 -17.78 13.01
CA PRO A 67 1.82 -18.76 14.09
C PRO A 67 0.44 -18.74 14.72
N GLN A 68 -0.22 -17.57 14.74
CA GLN A 68 -1.55 -17.39 15.32
C GLN A 68 -2.65 -17.63 14.29
N PHE A 69 -2.47 -17.13 13.05
CA PHE A 69 -3.53 -17.06 12.06
C PHE A 69 -3.31 -17.99 10.85
N GLY A 70 -2.13 -18.61 10.74
CA GLY A 70 -1.85 -19.51 9.62
C GLY A 70 -1.99 -18.78 8.26
N TYR A 71 -2.76 -19.37 7.36
CA TYR A 71 -2.94 -18.79 6.02
C TYR A 71 -3.68 -17.46 6.00
N TRP A 72 -4.40 -17.11 7.07
CA TRP A 72 -5.06 -15.81 7.18
C TRP A 72 -4.06 -14.66 7.18
N SER A 73 -2.79 -14.94 7.55
CA SER A 73 -1.73 -13.92 7.47
C SER A 73 -1.53 -13.41 6.06
N VAL A 74 -1.63 -14.29 5.06
CA VAL A 74 -1.52 -13.90 3.66
C VAL A 74 -2.67 -12.97 3.28
N LEU A 75 -3.88 -13.26 3.76
CA LEU A 75 -5.03 -12.40 3.50
C LEU A 75 -4.81 -11.00 4.09
N PHE A 76 -4.26 -10.91 5.31
CA PHE A 76 -3.95 -9.62 5.93
C PHE A 76 -2.97 -8.82 5.08
N VAL A 77 -1.93 -9.46 4.57
CA VAL A 77 -0.94 -8.81 3.71
C VAL A 77 -1.59 -8.33 2.42
N LEU A 78 -2.44 -9.14 1.80
CA LEU A 78 -3.13 -8.76 0.57
C LEU A 78 -4.03 -7.54 0.79
N ILE A 79 -4.73 -7.48 1.92
CA ILE A 79 -5.57 -6.33 2.26
C ILE A 79 -4.71 -5.08 2.41
N VAL A 80 -3.60 -5.18 3.14
CA VAL A 80 -2.71 -4.03 3.37
C VAL A 80 -2.14 -3.52 2.05
N ILE A 81 -1.77 -4.41 1.14
CA ILE A 81 -1.24 -4.03 -0.17
C ILE A 81 -2.34 -3.41 -1.04
N ALA A 82 -3.56 -3.92 -0.95
CA ALA A 82 -4.67 -3.47 -1.79
C ALA A 82 -5.27 -2.14 -1.34
N LEU A 83 -5.26 -1.83 -0.03
CA LEU A 83 -5.89 -0.61 0.48
C LEU A 83 -5.38 0.68 -0.18
N PRO A 84 -4.07 0.86 -0.43
CA PRO A 84 -3.60 2.06 -1.12
C PRO A 84 -4.17 2.23 -2.53
N LEU A 85 -4.64 1.17 -3.17
CA LEU A 85 -5.26 1.26 -4.49
C LEU A 85 -6.57 2.05 -4.45
N VAL A 86 -7.20 2.18 -3.29
CA VAL A 86 -8.38 3.02 -3.12
C VAL A 86 -8.04 4.48 -3.44
N ILE A 87 -6.87 4.95 -3.00
CA ILE A 87 -6.38 6.30 -3.31
C ILE A 87 -6.18 6.45 -4.81
N THR A 88 -5.57 5.45 -5.46
CA THR A 88 -5.35 5.46 -6.91
C THR A 88 -6.68 5.52 -7.66
N ARG A 89 -7.66 4.72 -7.23
CA ARG A 89 -8.99 4.73 -7.84
C ARG A 89 -9.67 6.08 -7.67
N ALA A 90 -9.63 6.66 -6.47
CA ALA A 90 -10.22 7.96 -6.21
C ALA A 90 -9.56 9.05 -7.04
N HIS A 91 -8.22 8.99 -7.17
CA HIS A 91 -7.47 9.92 -8.01
C HIS A 91 -7.92 9.83 -9.48
N ASN A 92 -8.02 8.62 -10.01
CA ASN A 92 -8.41 8.40 -11.40
C ASN A 92 -9.84 8.88 -11.67
N ARG A 93 -10.74 8.67 -10.72
CA ARG A 93 -12.12 9.15 -10.84
C ARG A 93 -12.17 10.68 -10.90
N ARG A 94 -11.37 11.35 -10.11
CA ARG A 94 -11.27 12.82 -10.15
C ARG A 94 -10.74 13.32 -11.48
N VAL A 95 -9.72 12.65 -12.01
CA VAL A 95 -9.13 13.00 -13.31
C VAL A 95 -10.16 12.84 -14.44
N LEU A 96 -10.97 11.78 -14.36
CA LEU A 96 -12.01 11.52 -15.35
C LEU A 96 -13.27 12.38 -15.17
N GLY A 97 -13.33 13.19 -14.11
CA GLY A 97 -14.48 14.03 -13.84
C GLY A 97 -15.68 13.30 -13.28
N GLU A 98 -15.48 12.14 -12.68
CA GLU A 98 -16.54 11.30 -12.12
C GLU A 98 -16.74 11.51 -10.62
N ALA A 99 -16.34 12.61 -10.11
CA ALA A 99 -16.35 12.87 -8.68
C ALA A 99 -17.76 12.89 -8.08
#